data_1e68ed73280d9faf6c2840f88e4845bb
#
_entry.id   1e68ed73280d9faf6c2840f88e4845bb
#
_cell.length_a   1.000
_cell.length_b   1.000
_cell.length_c   1.000
_cell.angle_alpha   90.00
_cell.angle_beta   90.00
_cell.angle_gamma   90.00
#
_symmetry.space_group_name_H-M   'P 1'
#
loop_
_entity.id
_entity.type
_entity.pdbx_description
1 polymer ?
#
loop_
_entity_poly.entity_id
_entity_poly.type
_entity_poly.pdbx_seq_one_letter_code
_entity_poly.pdbx_strand_id
1 'polypeptide(L)'
;QVADFMRFERTVLAAKAELLRSVNRDVAHGLVARGGGVEDLQIRQIVRPDGKTMAVVHVYADPCDAMGANIINQVCEYLKGPIEQMTGETVTMCILSNLVDSKLTRAIVELRGLDDELGMKIQEASLFAELDPYRAATNNKGVLNGIDPILIATGNDWRAVEAGVHAYAARSGQYRSITRWTYDDGILTGVFEAPIVV
;
A
#
# COMPACT_ATOMS: atom_id res chain seq x y z
N GLN A 1 -7.65 3.62 -21.17
CA GLN A 1 -8.64 4.66 -21.45
C GLN A 1 -9.97 3.99 -21.72
N VAL A 2 -11.08 4.56 -21.21
CA VAL A 2 -12.45 4.05 -21.43
C VAL A 2 -13.32 5.14 -22.03
N ALA A 3 -14.24 4.75 -22.91
CA ALA A 3 -15.15 5.68 -23.56
C ALA A 3 -16.30 6.11 -22.61
N ASP A 4 -16.81 5.16 -21.83
CA ASP A 4 -17.89 5.38 -20.86
C ASP A 4 -17.53 4.68 -19.54
N PHE A 5 -17.09 5.48 -18.55
CA PHE A 5 -16.67 4.96 -17.25
C PHE A 5 -17.81 4.28 -16.49
N MET A 6 -18.98 4.85 -16.46
CA MET A 6 -20.12 4.30 -15.72
C MET A 6 -20.58 2.95 -16.27
N ARG A 7 -20.56 2.81 -17.59
CA ARG A 7 -20.84 1.54 -18.25
C ARG A 7 -19.76 0.50 -17.94
N PHE A 8 -18.49 0.89 -18.02
CA PHE A 8 -17.34 0.02 -17.70
C PHE A 8 -17.45 -0.49 -16.26
N GLU A 9 -17.58 0.42 -15.30
CA GLU A 9 -17.67 0.12 -13.88
C GLU A 9 -18.83 -0.84 -13.58
N ARG A 10 -20.05 -0.51 -14.06
CA ARG A 10 -21.23 -1.37 -13.87
C ARG A 10 -21.03 -2.76 -14.45
N THR A 11 -20.42 -2.87 -15.64
CA THR A 11 -20.18 -4.16 -16.31
C THR A 11 -19.22 -5.02 -15.51
N VAL A 12 -18.09 -4.46 -15.08
CA VAL A 12 -17.07 -5.20 -14.32
C VAL A 12 -17.59 -5.55 -12.93
N LEU A 13 -18.27 -4.64 -12.23
CA LEU A 13 -18.82 -4.92 -10.90
C LEU A 13 -19.94 -5.99 -10.95
N ALA A 14 -20.74 -6.03 -11.98
CA ALA A 14 -21.74 -7.09 -12.16
C ALA A 14 -21.10 -8.47 -12.32
N ALA A 15 -19.92 -8.55 -12.90
CA ALA A 15 -19.17 -9.79 -13.08
C ALA A 15 -18.17 -10.09 -11.94
N LYS A 16 -18.04 -9.20 -10.94
CA LYS A 16 -17.02 -9.28 -9.89
C LYS A 16 -16.93 -10.66 -9.25
N ALA A 17 -18.03 -11.23 -8.81
CA ALA A 17 -18.05 -12.54 -8.15
C ALA A 17 -17.51 -13.66 -9.05
N GLU A 18 -17.78 -13.62 -10.36
CA GLU A 18 -17.27 -14.60 -11.32
C GLU A 18 -15.79 -14.39 -11.58
N LEU A 19 -15.34 -13.14 -11.76
CA LEU A 19 -13.92 -12.80 -11.92
C LEU A 19 -13.08 -13.29 -10.73
N LEU A 20 -13.55 -13.06 -9.51
CA LEU A 20 -12.87 -13.53 -8.29
C LEU A 20 -12.83 -15.06 -8.21
N ARG A 21 -13.93 -15.74 -8.52
CA ARG A 21 -13.96 -17.21 -8.53
C ARG A 21 -13.00 -17.80 -9.57
N SER A 22 -13.04 -17.28 -10.80
CA SER A 22 -12.23 -17.80 -11.89
C SER A 22 -10.73 -17.60 -11.62
N VAL A 23 -10.30 -16.41 -11.22
CA VAL A 23 -8.89 -16.14 -10.96
C VAL A 23 -8.36 -16.92 -9.74
N ASN A 24 -9.17 -17.13 -8.72
CA ASN A 24 -8.81 -17.96 -7.57
C ASN A 24 -8.67 -19.44 -7.94
N ARG A 25 -9.54 -19.95 -8.82
CA ARG A 25 -9.47 -21.33 -9.31
C ARG A 25 -8.28 -21.54 -10.24
N ASP A 26 -8.06 -20.63 -11.19
CA ASP A 26 -7.17 -20.87 -12.32
C ASP A 26 -5.74 -20.36 -12.10
N VAL A 27 -5.56 -19.33 -11.24
CA VAL A 27 -4.27 -18.68 -10.98
C VAL A 27 -3.88 -18.76 -9.51
N ALA A 28 -4.75 -18.30 -8.60
CA ALA A 28 -4.42 -18.14 -7.20
C ALA A 28 -4.77 -19.37 -6.33
N HIS A 29 -5.02 -20.55 -6.94
CA HIS A 29 -5.42 -21.76 -6.21
C HIS A 29 -4.45 -22.18 -5.11
N GLY A 30 -3.14 -21.94 -5.30
CA GLY A 30 -2.14 -22.19 -4.27
C GLY A 30 -2.24 -21.24 -3.06
N LEU A 31 -2.69 -19.99 -3.24
CA LEU A 31 -3.00 -19.08 -2.15
C LEU A 31 -4.28 -19.52 -1.43
N VAL A 32 -5.33 -19.82 -2.19
CA VAL A 32 -6.60 -20.29 -1.63
C VAL A 32 -6.42 -21.53 -0.77
N ALA A 33 -5.58 -22.47 -1.20
CA ALA A 33 -5.27 -23.67 -0.42
C ALA A 33 -4.58 -23.39 0.93
N ARG A 34 -3.94 -22.23 1.07
CA ARG A 34 -3.29 -21.76 2.30
C ARG A 34 -4.15 -20.78 3.12
N GLY A 35 -5.35 -20.48 2.66
CA GLY A 35 -6.29 -19.58 3.35
C GLY A 35 -6.30 -18.13 2.84
N GLY A 36 -5.50 -17.80 1.82
CA GLY A 36 -5.48 -16.51 1.14
C GLY A 36 -6.23 -16.53 -0.18
N GLY A 37 -5.80 -15.73 -1.14
CA GLY A 37 -6.36 -15.62 -2.49
C GLY A 37 -6.77 -14.21 -2.86
N VAL A 38 -7.44 -14.06 -3.99
CA VAL A 38 -7.99 -12.79 -4.45
C VAL A 38 -9.33 -12.54 -3.75
N GLU A 39 -9.43 -11.46 -2.99
CA GLU A 39 -10.54 -11.20 -2.07
C GLU A 39 -11.52 -10.14 -2.60
N ASP A 40 -10.98 -9.12 -3.29
CA ASP A 40 -11.80 -7.97 -3.71
C ASP A 40 -11.32 -7.38 -5.03
N LEU A 41 -12.22 -6.63 -5.66
CA LEU A 41 -11.96 -5.84 -6.86
C LEU A 41 -12.71 -4.52 -6.73
N GLN A 42 -12.00 -3.41 -6.95
CA GLN A 42 -12.55 -2.06 -6.93
C GLN A 42 -12.15 -1.31 -8.20
N ILE A 43 -12.97 -0.34 -8.60
CA ILE A 43 -12.72 0.45 -9.80
C ILE A 43 -12.57 1.91 -9.42
N ARG A 44 -11.52 2.54 -9.94
CA ARG A 44 -11.23 3.94 -9.71
C ARG A 44 -11.17 4.69 -11.04
N GLN A 45 -11.81 5.85 -11.06
CA GLN A 45 -11.74 6.78 -12.18
C GLN A 45 -10.54 7.72 -12.03
N ILE A 46 -9.81 7.91 -13.13
CA ILE A 46 -8.79 8.96 -13.23
C ILE A 46 -9.11 9.81 -14.46
N VAL A 47 -9.32 11.10 -14.22
CA VAL A 47 -9.50 12.08 -15.32
C VAL A 47 -8.11 12.56 -15.73
N ARG A 48 -7.79 12.42 -17.02
CA ARG A 48 -6.54 12.85 -17.62
C ARG A 48 -6.55 14.35 -17.89
N PRO A 49 -5.37 14.99 -18.03
CA PRO A 49 -5.29 16.41 -18.41
C PRO A 49 -5.96 16.75 -19.74
N ASP A 50 -6.06 15.78 -20.66
CA ASP A 50 -6.76 15.93 -21.95
C ASP A 50 -8.29 15.71 -21.85
N GLY A 51 -8.84 15.59 -20.66
CA GLY A 51 -10.25 15.37 -20.38
C GLY A 51 -10.75 13.93 -20.59
N LYS A 52 -9.89 13.03 -21.07
CA LYS A 52 -10.23 11.62 -21.23
C LYS A 52 -10.19 10.88 -19.90
N THR A 53 -10.91 9.77 -19.82
CA THR A 53 -11.00 8.97 -18.61
C THR A 53 -10.18 7.69 -18.73
N MET A 54 -9.44 7.36 -17.66
CA MET A 54 -8.89 6.03 -17.42
C MET A 54 -9.71 5.34 -16.34
N ALA A 55 -10.01 4.06 -16.52
CA ALA A 55 -10.47 3.18 -15.47
C ALA A 55 -9.27 2.37 -14.94
N VAL A 56 -9.11 2.35 -13.63
CA VAL A 56 -8.11 1.53 -12.93
C VAL A 56 -8.86 0.48 -12.12
N VAL A 57 -8.62 -0.79 -12.45
CA VAL A 57 -9.17 -1.92 -11.70
C VAL A 57 -8.16 -2.31 -10.64
N HIS A 58 -8.46 -2.05 -9.38
CA HIS A 58 -7.65 -2.47 -8.24
C HIS A 58 -8.09 -3.87 -7.82
N VAL A 59 -7.14 -4.78 -7.73
CA VAL A 59 -7.35 -6.15 -7.27
C VAL A 59 -6.67 -6.31 -5.92
N TYR A 60 -7.42 -6.77 -4.92
CA TYR A 60 -6.95 -7.03 -3.57
C TYR A 60 -6.80 -8.53 -3.38
N ALA A 61 -5.63 -8.94 -2.91
CA ALA A 61 -5.33 -10.34 -2.66
C ALA A 61 -4.56 -10.49 -1.35
N ASP A 62 -4.84 -11.58 -0.64
CA ASP A 62 -4.01 -12.04 0.47
C ASP A 62 -2.99 -13.07 -0.03
N PRO A 63 -1.71 -12.73 -0.10
CA PRO A 63 -0.65 -13.65 -0.50
C PRO A 63 -0.19 -14.57 0.64
N CYS A 64 -0.88 -14.57 1.79
CA CYS A 64 -0.49 -15.23 3.03
C CYS A 64 0.87 -14.72 3.54
N ASP A 65 1.83 -15.62 3.71
CA ASP A 65 3.20 -15.36 4.17
C ASP A 65 4.18 -15.02 3.04
N ALA A 66 3.71 -14.91 1.79
CA ALA A 66 4.54 -14.51 0.66
C ALA A 66 4.45 -12.99 0.43
N MET A 67 5.51 -12.38 -0.09
CA MET A 67 5.48 -10.99 -0.58
C MET A 67 4.45 -10.81 -1.71
N GLY A 68 4.27 -11.81 -2.57
CA GLY A 68 3.18 -11.91 -3.51
C GLY A 68 3.38 -11.26 -4.89
N ALA A 69 4.51 -10.58 -5.16
CA ALA A 69 4.70 -9.79 -6.38
C ALA A 69 4.39 -10.54 -7.68
N ASN A 70 4.94 -11.75 -7.84
CA ASN A 70 4.75 -12.53 -9.07
C ASN A 70 3.31 -13.01 -9.24
N ILE A 71 2.69 -13.51 -8.18
CA ILE A 71 1.32 -14.02 -8.26
C ILE A 71 0.32 -12.90 -8.51
N ILE A 72 0.52 -11.72 -7.92
CA ILE A 72 -0.33 -10.55 -8.17
C ILE A 72 -0.26 -10.11 -9.64
N ASN A 73 0.93 -10.10 -10.23
CA ASN A 73 1.07 -9.79 -11.66
C ASN A 73 0.35 -10.84 -12.52
N GLN A 74 0.47 -12.12 -12.21
CA GLN A 74 -0.25 -13.20 -12.93
C GLN A 74 -1.77 -13.06 -12.79
N VAL A 75 -2.26 -12.69 -11.62
CA VAL A 75 -3.68 -12.39 -11.38
C VAL A 75 -4.15 -11.24 -12.26
N CYS A 76 -3.41 -10.14 -12.32
CA CYS A 76 -3.75 -9.00 -13.17
C CYS A 76 -3.75 -9.35 -14.65
N GLU A 77 -2.74 -10.09 -15.11
CA GLU A 77 -2.66 -10.56 -16.51
C GLU A 77 -3.80 -11.52 -16.89
N TYR A 78 -4.18 -12.43 -15.98
CA TYR A 78 -5.32 -13.31 -16.21
C TYR A 78 -6.62 -12.54 -16.36
N LEU A 79 -6.88 -11.55 -15.49
CA LEU A 79 -8.12 -10.77 -15.48
C LEU A 79 -8.26 -9.86 -16.71
N LYS A 80 -7.17 -9.55 -17.39
CA LYS A 80 -7.17 -8.73 -18.62
C LYS A 80 -8.14 -9.27 -19.66
N GLY A 81 -7.99 -10.53 -20.04
CA GLY A 81 -8.83 -11.13 -21.09
C GLY A 81 -10.34 -11.08 -20.81
N PRO A 82 -10.81 -11.57 -19.68
CA PRO A 82 -12.20 -11.45 -19.28
C PRO A 82 -12.74 -10.02 -19.25
N ILE A 83 -11.96 -9.05 -18.72
CA ILE A 83 -12.36 -7.63 -18.66
C ILE A 83 -12.47 -7.04 -20.07
N GLU A 84 -11.50 -7.26 -20.96
CA GLU A 84 -11.56 -6.82 -22.36
C GLU A 84 -12.77 -7.40 -23.09
N GLN A 85 -13.02 -8.69 -22.89
CA GLN A 85 -14.13 -9.40 -23.56
C GLN A 85 -15.51 -8.85 -23.14
N MET A 86 -15.71 -8.59 -21.85
CA MET A 86 -17.02 -8.14 -21.36
C MET A 86 -17.28 -6.64 -21.59
N THR A 87 -16.23 -5.83 -21.63
CA THR A 87 -16.36 -4.37 -21.73
C THR A 87 -16.18 -3.83 -23.15
N GLY A 88 -15.43 -4.55 -24.00
CA GLY A 88 -14.98 -4.08 -25.31
C GLY A 88 -13.86 -3.03 -25.23
N GLU A 89 -13.34 -2.74 -24.05
CA GLU A 89 -12.25 -1.79 -23.83
C GLU A 89 -10.89 -2.54 -23.78
N THR A 90 -9.80 -1.85 -24.10
CA THR A 90 -8.45 -2.43 -24.10
C THR A 90 -7.75 -2.18 -22.77
N VAL A 91 -7.25 -3.22 -22.14
CA VAL A 91 -6.39 -3.13 -20.94
C VAL A 91 -4.94 -2.94 -21.38
N THR A 92 -4.37 -1.80 -21.07
CA THR A 92 -3.03 -1.39 -21.53
C THR A 92 -1.90 -1.75 -20.57
N MET A 93 -2.22 -2.06 -19.30
CA MET A 93 -1.21 -2.36 -18.29
C MET A 93 -1.79 -3.30 -17.23
N CYS A 94 -1.01 -4.31 -16.86
CA CYS A 94 -1.28 -5.24 -15.76
C CYS A 94 -0.03 -5.25 -14.88
N ILE A 95 -0.12 -4.65 -13.69
CA ILE A 95 1.04 -4.49 -12.80
C ILE A 95 0.59 -4.35 -11.35
N LEU A 96 1.36 -4.87 -10.42
CA LEU A 96 1.17 -4.64 -8.99
C LEU A 96 1.39 -3.16 -8.61
N SER A 97 0.90 -2.78 -7.44
CA SER A 97 1.28 -1.54 -6.76
C SER A 97 2.15 -1.84 -5.54
N ASN A 98 3.22 -1.06 -5.35
CA ASN A 98 4.02 -1.11 -4.12
C ASN A 98 3.38 -0.33 -2.96
N LEU A 99 2.37 0.52 -3.23
CA LEU A 99 1.57 1.13 -2.18
C LEU A 99 0.47 0.16 -1.73
N VAL A 100 0.77 -0.63 -0.72
CA VAL A 100 -0.16 -1.61 -0.13
C VAL A 100 -0.72 -1.04 1.17
N ASP A 101 -1.55 -0.01 1.05
CA ASP A 101 -2.14 0.72 2.18
C ASP A 101 -3.23 -0.09 2.94
N SER A 102 -3.60 -1.24 2.41
CA SER A 102 -4.45 -2.23 3.09
C SER A 102 -3.69 -3.17 4.03
N LYS A 103 -2.34 -3.25 3.93
CA LYS A 103 -1.48 -4.12 4.77
C LYS A 103 -0.47 -3.27 5.51
N LEU A 104 -0.86 -2.75 6.68
CA LEU A 104 -0.03 -1.86 7.48
C LEU A 104 0.67 -2.62 8.61
N THR A 105 1.96 -2.34 8.77
CA THR A 105 2.72 -2.70 9.95
C THR A 105 2.67 -1.54 10.94
N ARG A 106 2.31 -1.84 12.18
CA ARG A 106 2.29 -0.88 13.28
C ARG A 106 3.17 -1.36 14.43
N ALA A 107 4.02 -0.47 14.93
CA ALA A 107 4.83 -0.72 16.12
C ALA A 107 4.59 0.41 17.13
N ILE A 108 4.48 0.06 18.40
CA ILE A 108 4.32 1.02 19.49
C ILE A 108 5.41 0.73 20.52
N VAL A 109 6.07 1.79 20.99
CA VAL A 109 7.06 1.71 22.06
C VAL A 109 6.75 2.76 23.12
N GLU A 110 6.90 2.40 24.38
CA GLU A 110 6.81 3.30 25.53
C GLU A 110 8.17 3.35 26.23
N LEU A 111 8.66 4.55 26.45
CA LEU A 111 9.88 4.82 27.23
C LEU A 111 9.46 5.54 28.51
N ARG A 112 9.90 5.01 29.65
CA ARG A 112 9.57 5.54 30.98
C ARG A 112 10.83 6.01 31.68
N GLY A 113 10.68 6.98 32.58
CA GLY A 113 11.78 7.51 33.36
C GLY A 113 12.68 8.48 32.59
N LEU A 114 12.16 9.07 31.51
CA LEU A 114 12.83 10.18 30.86
C LEU A 114 12.67 11.46 31.69
N ASP A 115 13.65 12.32 31.57
CA ASP A 115 13.56 13.70 32.00
C ASP A 115 12.47 14.43 31.19
N ASP A 116 11.65 15.25 31.84
CA ASP A 116 10.51 15.94 31.22
C ASP A 116 10.95 16.86 30.08
N GLU A 117 12.07 17.57 30.25
CA GLU A 117 12.61 18.46 29.21
C GLU A 117 13.01 17.67 27.97
N LEU A 118 13.64 16.50 28.14
CA LEU A 118 13.99 15.62 27.03
C LEU A 118 12.75 15.03 26.35
N GLY A 119 11.77 14.57 27.12
CA GLY A 119 10.50 14.05 26.61
C GLY A 119 9.76 15.06 25.73
N MET A 120 9.62 16.29 26.22
CA MET A 120 9.00 17.39 25.47
C MET A 120 9.78 17.77 24.20
N LYS A 121 11.12 17.80 24.25
CA LYS A 121 11.95 18.09 23.07
C LYS A 121 11.80 17.02 21.98
N ILE A 122 11.68 15.75 22.37
CA ILE A 122 11.46 14.66 21.39
C ILE A 122 10.08 14.80 20.76
N GLN A 123 9.05 15.09 21.53
CA GLN A 123 7.70 15.36 21.01
C GLN A 123 7.69 16.55 20.04
N GLU A 124 8.35 17.65 20.37
CA GLU A 124 8.45 18.83 19.50
C GLU A 124 9.17 18.50 18.19
N ALA A 125 10.28 17.74 18.26
CA ALA A 125 10.99 17.27 17.07
C ALA A 125 10.14 16.34 16.18
N SER A 126 9.28 15.53 16.79
CA SER A 126 8.30 14.71 16.07
C SER A 126 7.24 15.57 15.40
N LEU A 127 6.66 16.52 16.12
CA LEU A 127 5.68 17.46 15.57
C LEU A 127 6.27 18.24 14.39
N PHE A 128 7.52 18.66 14.47
CA PHE A 128 8.20 19.32 13.36
C PHE A 128 8.26 18.40 12.12
N ALA A 129 8.56 17.12 12.30
CA ALA A 129 8.56 16.15 11.20
C ALA A 129 7.15 15.82 10.65
N GLU A 130 6.09 16.03 11.43
CA GLU A 130 4.71 15.90 10.96
C GLU A 130 4.27 17.09 10.08
N LEU A 131 4.80 18.29 10.36
CA LEU A 131 4.36 19.55 9.76
C LEU A 131 5.23 20.01 8.57
N ASP A 132 6.53 19.69 8.60
CA ASP A 132 7.51 20.13 7.60
C ASP A 132 8.03 18.96 6.75
N PRO A 133 7.81 18.97 5.41
CA PRO A 133 8.27 17.91 4.54
C PRO A 133 9.79 17.75 4.47
N TYR A 134 10.57 18.82 4.67
CA TYR A 134 12.04 18.73 4.72
C TYR A 134 12.50 17.94 5.94
N ARG A 135 11.90 18.23 7.10
CA ARG A 135 12.20 17.48 8.32
C ARG A 135 11.65 16.06 8.25
N ALA A 136 10.46 15.86 7.68
CA ALA A 136 9.88 14.55 7.46
C ALA A 136 10.79 13.63 6.63
N ALA A 137 11.38 14.15 5.53
CA ALA A 137 12.30 13.40 4.69
C ALA A 137 13.51 12.86 5.50
N THR A 138 14.11 13.71 6.34
CA THR A 138 15.22 13.31 7.20
C THR A 138 14.79 12.32 8.28
N ASN A 139 13.60 12.53 8.87
CA ASN A 139 13.04 11.61 9.86
C ASN A 139 12.82 10.21 9.28
N ASN A 140 12.14 10.13 8.13
CA ASN A 140 11.78 8.86 7.50
C ASN A 140 13.03 8.11 7.02
N LYS A 141 14.01 8.82 6.47
CA LYS A 141 15.34 8.25 6.17
C LYS A 141 15.98 7.63 7.43
N GLY A 142 15.89 8.33 8.57
CA GLY A 142 16.39 7.83 9.84
C GLY A 142 15.68 6.53 10.29
N VAL A 143 14.37 6.45 10.12
CA VAL A 143 13.59 5.23 10.42
C VAL A 143 13.99 4.08 9.49
N LEU A 144 14.14 4.36 8.19
CA LEU A 144 14.54 3.37 7.20
C LEU A 144 15.96 2.85 7.42
N ASN A 145 16.86 3.59 8.07
CA ASN A 145 18.17 3.07 8.50
C ASN A 145 18.06 1.84 9.42
N GLY A 146 16.95 1.68 10.15
CA GLY A 146 16.68 0.50 10.96
C GLY A 146 15.97 -0.62 10.20
N ILE A 147 15.13 -0.27 9.23
CA ILE A 147 14.29 -1.21 8.46
C ILE A 147 15.10 -1.87 7.33
N ASP A 148 15.78 -1.08 6.50
CA ASP A 148 16.46 -1.56 5.29
C ASP A 148 17.53 -2.64 5.56
N PRO A 149 18.37 -2.54 6.60
CA PRO A 149 19.34 -3.60 6.89
C PRO A 149 18.66 -4.94 7.19
N ILE A 150 17.49 -4.94 7.83
CA ILE A 150 16.73 -6.16 8.12
C ILE A 150 16.16 -6.73 6.83
N LEU A 151 15.58 -5.89 5.97
CA LEU A 151 15.06 -6.31 4.66
C LEU A 151 16.14 -6.95 3.80
N ILE A 152 17.34 -6.34 3.75
CA ILE A 152 18.49 -6.85 3.02
C ILE A 152 18.96 -8.18 3.61
N ALA A 153 19.11 -8.26 4.94
CA ALA A 153 19.58 -9.46 5.63
C ALA A 153 18.62 -10.64 5.48
N THR A 154 17.33 -10.38 5.31
CA THR A 154 16.29 -11.39 5.12
C THR A 154 15.95 -11.66 3.66
N GLY A 155 16.66 -11.03 2.71
CA GLY A 155 16.49 -11.24 1.27
C GLY A 155 15.21 -10.62 0.68
N ASN A 156 14.61 -9.65 1.37
CA ASN A 156 13.43 -8.94 0.90
C ASN A 156 13.78 -7.76 -0.02
N ASP A 157 12.82 -7.32 -0.83
CA ASP A 157 13.00 -6.18 -1.74
C ASP A 157 12.83 -4.85 -0.99
N TRP A 158 13.94 -4.33 -0.45
CA TRP A 158 13.97 -3.06 0.27
C TRP A 158 13.47 -1.87 -0.59
N ARG A 159 13.68 -1.90 -1.92
CA ARG A 159 13.25 -0.82 -2.82
C ARG A 159 11.73 -0.79 -2.96
N ALA A 160 11.09 -1.95 -3.00
CA ALA A 160 9.63 -2.07 -3.00
C ALA A 160 9.03 -1.53 -1.70
N VAL A 161 9.64 -1.85 -0.57
CA VAL A 161 9.23 -1.37 0.76
C VAL A 161 9.41 0.15 0.86
N GLU A 162 10.58 0.70 0.50
CA GLU A 162 10.79 2.15 0.49
C GLU A 162 9.76 2.89 -0.38
N ALA A 163 9.50 2.39 -1.59
CA ALA A 163 8.50 2.99 -2.49
C ALA A 163 7.11 3.03 -1.84
N GLY A 164 6.69 1.94 -1.20
CA GLY A 164 5.43 1.86 -0.47
C GLY A 164 5.37 2.83 0.72
N VAL A 165 6.43 2.84 1.54
CA VAL A 165 6.55 3.71 2.72
C VAL A 165 6.50 5.20 2.33
N HIS A 166 7.26 5.61 1.31
CA HIS A 166 7.29 7.00 0.87
C HIS A 166 5.96 7.43 0.24
N ALA A 167 5.33 6.56 -0.56
CA ALA A 167 4.00 6.83 -1.10
C ALA A 167 2.95 6.97 0.03
N TYR A 168 3.02 6.12 1.05
CA TYR A 168 2.15 6.19 2.23
C TYR A 168 2.38 7.48 3.03
N ALA A 169 3.63 7.89 3.22
CA ALA A 169 3.98 9.14 3.88
C ALA A 169 3.39 10.38 3.19
N ALA A 170 3.14 10.30 1.87
CA ALA A 170 2.57 11.38 1.05
C ALA A 170 1.05 11.25 0.81
N ARG A 171 0.36 10.25 1.37
CA ARG A 171 -1.05 9.92 1.06
C ARG A 171 -2.06 11.03 1.35
N SER A 172 -1.72 11.96 2.23
CA SER A 172 -2.56 13.12 2.58
C SER A 172 -2.38 14.33 1.66
N GLY A 173 -1.55 14.22 0.61
CA GLY A 173 -1.18 15.32 -0.28
C GLY A 173 0.06 16.11 0.18
N GLN A 174 0.56 15.84 1.38
CA GLN A 174 1.82 16.37 1.90
C GLN A 174 2.67 15.21 2.43
N TYR A 175 3.97 15.22 2.15
CA TYR A 175 4.92 14.25 2.70
C TYR A 175 5.10 14.49 4.20
N ARG A 176 4.84 13.45 5.02
CA ARG A 176 4.85 13.52 6.48
C ARG A 176 5.70 12.42 7.09
N SER A 177 5.99 12.57 8.39
CA SER A 177 6.62 11.52 9.19
C SER A 177 5.77 10.24 9.22
N ILE A 178 6.45 9.09 9.16
CA ILE A 178 5.87 7.75 9.38
C ILE A 178 5.97 7.29 10.84
N THR A 179 6.56 8.14 11.68
CA THR A 179 6.60 7.95 13.13
C THR A 179 6.00 9.16 13.83
N ARG A 180 5.43 8.93 15.01
CA ARG A 180 4.91 9.97 15.88
C ARG A 180 5.31 9.70 17.31
N TRP A 181 5.82 10.72 17.98
CA TRP A 181 6.19 10.67 19.39
C TRP A 181 5.35 11.65 20.19
N THR A 182 4.78 11.17 21.29
CA THR A 182 4.02 11.98 22.24
C THR A 182 4.55 11.76 23.64
N TYR A 183 4.64 12.82 24.43
CA TYR A 183 5.08 12.78 25.81
C TYR A 183 3.94 13.19 26.72
N ASP A 184 3.61 12.36 27.71
CA ASP A 184 2.57 12.60 28.69
C ASP A 184 2.91 11.89 30.00
N ASP A 185 2.81 12.59 31.12
CA ASP A 185 2.99 12.08 32.50
C ASP A 185 4.23 11.16 32.67
N GLY A 186 5.39 11.61 32.18
CA GLY A 186 6.65 10.87 32.31
C GLY A 186 6.81 9.68 31.33
N ILE A 187 5.89 9.52 30.40
CA ILE A 187 5.91 8.45 29.41
C ILE A 187 6.05 9.05 28.01
N LEU A 188 7.08 8.65 27.30
CA LEU A 188 7.25 8.95 25.88
C LEU A 188 6.77 7.78 25.03
N THR A 189 5.70 7.97 24.28
CA THR A 189 5.12 6.95 23.40
C THR A 189 5.48 7.23 21.95
N GLY A 190 6.14 6.26 21.31
CA GLY A 190 6.45 6.28 19.89
C GLY A 190 5.53 5.32 19.13
N VAL A 191 4.97 5.79 18.01
CA VAL A 191 4.15 5.00 17.09
C VAL A 191 4.78 5.06 15.71
N PHE A 192 5.01 3.91 15.11
CA PHE A 192 5.35 3.73 13.70
C PHE A 192 4.15 3.10 12.99
N GLU A 193 3.85 3.58 11.78
CA GLU A 193 2.85 2.97 10.91
C GLU A 193 3.21 3.20 9.43
N ALA A 194 3.39 2.10 8.70
CA ALA A 194 3.63 2.12 7.25
C ALA A 194 3.39 0.73 6.64
N PRO A 195 3.20 0.62 5.30
CA PRO A 195 3.15 -0.66 4.61
C PRO A 195 4.56 -1.25 4.51
N ILE A 196 4.84 -2.28 5.31
CA ILE A 196 6.05 -3.08 5.22
C ILE A 196 5.65 -4.45 4.67
N VAL A 197 5.79 -4.62 3.36
CA VAL A 197 5.38 -5.85 2.67
C VAL A 197 6.61 -6.71 2.40
N VAL A 198 6.72 -7.80 3.12
CA VAL A 198 7.84 -8.75 3.11
C VAL A 198 7.34 -10.17 2.90
#